data_5270c71d67ab91bcf988a8876c870bc6
#
_entry.id   5270c71d67ab91bcf988a8876c870bc6
#
_cell.length_a   1.000
_cell.length_b   1.000
_cell.length_c   1.000
_cell.angle_alpha   90.00
_cell.angle_beta   90.00
_cell.angle_gamma   90.00
#
_symmetry.space_group_name_H-M   'P 1'
#
loop_
_entity.id
_entity.type
_entity.pdbx_description
1 polymer ?
#
loop_
_entity_poly.entity_id
_entity_poly.type
_entity_poly.pdbx_seq_one_letter_code
_entity_poly.pdbx_strand_id
1 'polypeptide(L)'
;MRLKLGFLLRAVLLLGSFLGLLLLWSSLSPRAEEPSPKERIRDNKESIDRMPNNGDHGLIPGNDKFKPVLPWPHVEGVEVDLESIRRRNKAKNEGNPLGGNNDQQNIMQRQYLTFKPQTLIYHDPVLRPGILGNFEPKEPEPHGVVGGPGEEAKPYVLGPEYKESIQASIKEFGFNMVASDMISLDRSVNDLRQEECKYWHYDENLLTSSVVIVFHNEGWSTLMRTVHSVVKRTPRKYLAEIVLIDDFSNKAHLKERLEDYIKQWNGLVKIFRNERREGLIQARSIGAQKAKLGQVLIYLDAHCEVAVNWYAPLIAPISKDRTTCAVPLIDYIDGNDYSIEPQQGGDEDGFARGAWDWSLLWKRIPLSHKEKAKRKYKTEPYR
;
A
#
# COMPACT_ATOMS: atom_id res chain seq x y z
N MET A 1 -36.46 -51.32 -16.96
CA MET A 1 -35.08 -51.47 -16.42
C MET A 1 -33.99 -51.63 -17.49
N ARG A 2 -34.32 -51.77 -18.79
CA ARG A 2 -33.30 -51.94 -19.87
C ARG A 2 -32.71 -50.66 -20.46
N LEU A 3 -33.32 -49.50 -20.26
CA LEU A 3 -32.83 -48.21 -20.80
C LEU A 3 -31.62 -47.59 -20.03
N LYS A 4 -31.41 -47.96 -18.77
CA LYS A 4 -30.34 -47.40 -17.96
C LYS A 4 -28.95 -48.01 -18.25
N LEU A 5 -28.90 -49.25 -18.74
CA LEU A 5 -27.64 -49.96 -18.98
C LEU A 5 -26.93 -49.40 -20.23
N GLY A 6 -27.69 -49.06 -21.28
CA GLY A 6 -27.13 -48.51 -22.51
C GLY A 6 -26.57 -47.09 -22.35
N PHE A 7 -27.12 -46.28 -21.41
CA PHE A 7 -26.62 -44.95 -21.11
C PHE A 7 -25.30 -45.04 -20.31
N LEU A 8 -25.23 -45.95 -19.36
CA LEU A 8 -23.98 -46.17 -18.59
C LEU A 8 -22.84 -46.66 -19.50
N LEU A 9 -23.13 -47.58 -20.43
CA LEU A 9 -22.10 -48.08 -21.35
C LEU A 9 -21.57 -47.00 -22.29
N ARG A 10 -22.44 -46.11 -22.79
CA ARG A 10 -22.02 -44.95 -23.60
C ARG A 10 -21.21 -43.93 -22.81
N ALA A 11 -21.55 -43.69 -21.55
CA ALA A 11 -20.81 -42.79 -20.68
C ALA A 11 -19.40 -43.30 -20.38
N VAL A 12 -19.24 -44.62 -20.13
CA VAL A 12 -17.94 -45.27 -19.90
C VAL A 12 -17.08 -45.28 -21.16
N LEU A 13 -17.66 -45.48 -22.33
CA LEU A 13 -16.92 -45.42 -23.61
C LEU A 13 -16.47 -44.01 -23.96
N LEU A 14 -17.28 -42.97 -23.66
CA LEU A 14 -16.92 -41.56 -23.88
C LEU A 14 -15.81 -41.14 -22.88
N LEU A 15 -15.87 -41.54 -21.63
CA LEU A 15 -14.81 -41.28 -20.65
C LEU A 15 -13.50 -41.99 -21.01
N GLY A 16 -13.55 -43.21 -21.48
CA GLY A 16 -12.38 -43.97 -21.93
C GLY A 16 -11.69 -43.34 -23.15
N SER A 17 -12.47 -42.88 -24.13
CA SER A 17 -11.93 -42.15 -25.31
C SER A 17 -11.36 -40.81 -24.97
N PHE A 18 -11.93 -40.08 -24.01
CA PHE A 18 -11.42 -38.79 -23.55
C PHE A 18 -10.10 -38.97 -22.77
N LEU A 19 -9.99 -39.98 -21.93
CA LEU A 19 -8.76 -40.34 -21.21
C LEU A 19 -7.66 -40.78 -22.17
N GLY A 20 -7.99 -41.55 -23.22
CA GLY A 20 -7.06 -41.97 -24.25
C GLY A 20 -6.53 -40.81 -25.09
N LEU A 21 -7.37 -39.81 -25.40
CA LEU A 21 -6.96 -38.57 -26.10
C LEU A 21 -6.07 -37.70 -25.22
N LEU A 22 -6.33 -37.61 -23.93
CA LEU A 22 -5.47 -36.85 -22.99
C LEU A 22 -4.08 -37.51 -22.83
N LEU A 23 -4.02 -38.82 -22.80
CA LEU A 23 -2.73 -39.58 -22.72
C LEU A 23 -1.95 -39.48 -24.03
N LEU A 24 -2.61 -39.49 -25.20
CA LEU A 24 -2.00 -39.26 -26.50
C LEU A 24 -1.48 -37.81 -26.64
N TRP A 25 -2.22 -36.83 -26.13
CA TRP A 25 -1.77 -35.43 -26.18
C TRP A 25 -0.58 -35.17 -25.24
N SER A 26 -0.54 -35.81 -24.07
CA SER A 26 0.59 -35.71 -23.14
C SER A 26 1.87 -36.41 -23.67
N SER A 27 1.74 -37.39 -24.57
CA SER A 27 2.87 -38.07 -25.19
C SER A 27 3.34 -37.40 -26.50
N LEU A 28 2.51 -36.55 -27.12
CA LEU A 28 2.83 -35.82 -28.37
C LEU A 28 3.26 -34.38 -28.13
N SER A 29 3.07 -33.82 -26.93
CA SER A 29 3.58 -32.48 -26.59
C SER A 29 5.11 -32.57 -26.40
N PRO A 30 5.91 -31.78 -27.16
CA PRO A 30 7.33 -31.72 -26.92
C PRO A 30 7.57 -31.23 -25.50
N ARG A 31 8.16 -32.04 -24.64
CA ARG A 31 8.69 -31.60 -23.35
C ARG A 31 9.79 -30.60 -23.67
N ALA A 32 9.58 -29.34 -23.37
CA ALA A 32 10.67 -28.40 -23.28
C ALA A 32 11.60 -28.92 -22.17
N GLU A 33 12.79 -29.36 -22.52
CA GLU A 33 13.83 -29.69 -21.55
C GLU A 33 14.16 -28.42 -20.77
N GLU A 34 13.90 -28.43 -19.47
CA GLU A 34 14.38 -27.35 -18.61
C GLU A 34 15.91 -27.38 -18.60
N PRO A 35 16.58 -26.26 -18.86
CA PRO A 35 18.03 -26.21 -18.85
C PRO A 35 18.57 -26.59 -17.48
N SER A 36 19.65 -27.38 -17.46
CA SER A 36 20.30 -27.84 -16.25
C SER A 36 20.75 -26.66 -15.35
N PRO A 37 20.88 -26.85 -14.04
CA PRO A 37 21.36 -25.79 -13.15
C PRO A 37 22.71 -25.18 -13.57
N LYS A 38 23.56 -25.95 -14.28
CA LYS A 38 24.84 -25.47 -14.81
C LYS A 38 24.68 -24.58 -16.03
N GLU A 39 23.68 -24.81 -16.87
CA GLU A 39 23.35 -23.95 -18.03
C GLU A 39 22.73 -22.64 -17.58
N ARG A 40 21.84 -22.66 -16.58
CA ARG A 40 21.30 -21.42 -15.97
C ARG A 40 22.37 -20.51 -15.36
N ILE A 41 23.45 -21.09 -14.80
CA ILE A 41 24.58 -20.32 -14.25
C ILE A 41 25.44 -19.74 -15.39
N ARG A 42 25.58 -20.43 -16.51
CA ARG A 42 26.36 -19.99 -17.65
C ARG A 42 25.67 -18.85 -18.39
N ASP A 43 24.36 -18.93 -18.64
CA ASP A 43 23.58 -17.87 -19.28
C ASP A 43 23.51 -16.60 -18.44
N ASN A 44 23.44 -16.75 -17.11
CA ASN A 44 23.51 -15.60 -16.19
C ASN A 44 24.90 -14.93 -16.17
N LYS A 45 25.97 -15.70 -16.37
CA LYS A 45 27.33 -15.15 -16.40
C LYS A 45 27.62 -14.45 -17.70
N GLU A 46 27.15 -14.97 -18.84
CA GLU A 46 27.28 -14.31 -20.14
C GLU A 46 26.46 -13.03 -20.29
N SER A 47 25.32 -12.91 -19.54
CA SER A 47 24.53 -11.68 -19.53
C SER A 47 25.15 -10.58 -18.67
N ILE A 48 25.95 -10.94 -17.66
CA ILE A 48 26.67 -9.98 -16.80
C ILE A 48 27.92 -9.43 -17.52
N ASP A 49 28.60 -10.25 -18.29
CA ASP A 49 29.84 -9.84 -19.01
C ASP A 49 29.57 -9.01 -20.28
N ARG A 50 28.32 -8.87 -20.74
CA ARG A 50 27.94 -8.05 -21.91
C ARG A 50 27.42 -6.65 -21.58
N MET A 51 27.49 -6.20 -20.33
CA MET A 51 27.14 -4.82 -20.01
C MET A 51 28.32 -3.89 -20.32
N PRO A 52 28.18 -2.92 -21.23
CA PRO A 52 29.21 -1.93 -21.45
C PRO A 52 29.36 -1.03 -20.23
N ASN A 53 30.61 -0.89 -19.80
CA ASN A 53 31.04 0.01 -18.73
C ASN A 53 31.02 1.44 -19.31
N ASN A 54 29.91 2.15 -19.28
CA ASN A 54 29.81 3.55 -19.65
C ASN A 54 29.64 4.41 -18.41
N GLY A 55 30.77 4.94 -17.95
CA GLY A 55 30.80 6.19 -17.21
C GLY A 55 30.34 7.34 -18.11
N ASP A 56 29.71 8.32 -17.51
CA ASP A 56 29.16 9.54 -18.10
C ASP A 56 27.71 9.40 -18.65
N HIS A 57 26.77 9.50 -17.78
CA HIS A 57 25.43 9.99 -18.14
C HIS A 57 25.24 11.39 -17.57
N GLY A 58 25.26 12.34 -18.51
CA GLY A 58 24.97 13.75 -18.27
C GLY A 58 23.65 13.91 -17.56
N LEU A 59 23.67 14.79 -16.57
CA LEU A 59 22.51 15.30 -15.82
C LEU A 59 21.43 15.75 -16.81
N ILE A 60 20.27 15.12 -16.77
CA ILE A 60 19.05 15.68 -17.37
C ILE A 60 18.78 17.00 -16.63
N PRO A 61 18.63 18.14 -17.31
CA PRO A 61 18.38 19.40 -16.64
C PRO A 61 17.12 19.30 -15.82
N GLY A 62 17.26 19.39 -14.51
CA GLY A 62 16.14 19.55 -13.61
C GLY A 62 15.34 20.79 -14.00
N ASN A 63 14.05 20.64 -14.13
CA ASN A 63 13.15 21.73 -14.49
C ASN A 63 12.96 22.63 -13.25
N ASP A 64 13.88 23.58 -13.04
CA ASP A 64 13.92 24.55 -11.92
C ASP A 64 12.72 25.52 -11.88
N LYS A 65 11.64 25.24 -12.61
CA LYS A 65 10.44 26.09 -12.64
C LYS A 65 9.37 25.73 -11.61
N PHE A 66 9.53 24.66 -10.86
CA PHE A 66 8.62 24.37 -9.76
C PHE A 66 9.12 25.04 -8.48
N LYS A 67 8.66 26.26 -8.21
CA LYS A 67 8.76 26.85 -6.88
C LYS A 67 8.02 25.94 -5.90
N PRO A 68 8.57 25.66 -4.72
CA PRO A 68 7.84 24.93 -3.69
C PRO A 68 6.55 25.67 -3.37
N VAL A 69 5.44 24.95 -3.42
CA VAL A 69 4.13 25.43 -2.97
C VAL A 69 4.28 25.78 -1.50
N LEU A 70 3.76 26.95 -1.12
CA LEU A 70 3.80 27.58 0.19
C LEU A 70 3.63 26.61 1.36
N PRO A 71 4.25 26.89 2.50
CA PRO A 71 4.09 26.08 3.72
C PRO A 71 2.62 26.05 4.14
N TRP A 72 2.20 24.91 4.65
CA TRP A 72 0.87 24.64 5.20
C TRP A 72 0.46 25.75 6.16
N PRO A 73 -0.82 26.16 6.20
CA PRO A 73 -1.31 27.09 7.19
C PRO A 73 -1.02 26.53 8.59
N HIS A 74 -0.35 27.34 9.40
CA HIS A 74 -0.15 27.05 10.82
C HIS A 74 -1.54 26.81 11.47
N VAL A 75 -1.78 25.60 11.92
CA VAL A 75 -2.87 25.34 12.85
C VAL A 75 -2.41 25.86 14.20
N GLU A 76 -2.87 27.03 14.58
CA GLU A 76 -2.74 27.56 15.93
C GLU A 76 -3.49 26.63 16.89
N GLY A 77 -2.80 26.20 17.94
CA GLY A 77 -3.44 25.60 19.10
C GLY A 77 -3.01 24.20 19.46
N VAL A 78 -1.82 24.04 19.95
CA VAL A 78 -1.39 23.43 21.22
C VAL A 78 0.13 23.65 21.29
N GLU A 79 0.54 24.76 21.83
CA GLU A 79 1.92 24.99 22.27
C GLU A 79 2.18 24.08 23.46
N VAL A 80 2.86 22.95 23.24
CA VAL A 80 3.40 22.14 24.33
C VAL A 80 4.61 22.91 24.85
N ASP A 81 4.44 23.59 25.99
CA ASP A 81 5.51 24.29 26.67
C ASP A 81 6.60 23.31 27.14
N LEU A 82 7.54 23.05 26.23
CA LEU A 82 8.71 22.19 26.49
C LEU A 82 9.62 22.75 27.57
N GLU A 83 9.57 24.05 27.84
CA GLU A 83 10.33 24.66 28.92
C GLU A 83 9.74 24.33 30.30
N SER A 84 8.44 24.29 30.44
CA SER A 84 7.80 23.89 31.70
C SER A 84 8.09 22.43 32.04
N ILE A 85 8.16 21.58 31.03
CA ILE A 85 8.57 20.16 31.22
C ILE A 85 10.04 20.05 31.63
N ARG A 86 10.93 20.84 31.02
CA ARG A 86 12.36 20.88 31.39
C ARG A 86 12.56 21.43 32.80
N ARG A 87 11.84 22.48 33.22
CA ARG A 87 11.92 23.05 34.58
C ARG A 87 11.42 22.07 35.63
N ARG A 88 10.31 21.32 35.38
CA ARG A 88 9.84 20.27 36.30
C ARG A 88 10.82 19.11 36.45
N ASN A 89 11.50 18.73 35.40
CA ASN A 89 12.50 17.65 35.45
C ASN A 89 13.79 18.10 36.11
N LYS A 90 14.19 19.37 36.01
CA LYS A 90 15.36 19.94 36.69
C LYS A 90 15.14 20.06 38.20
N ALA A 91 13.96 20.49 38.63
CA ALA A 91 13.61 20.61 40.04
C ALA A 91 13.51 19.25 40.79
N LYS A 92 13.25 18.15 40.07
CA LYS A 92 13.24 16.80 40.64
C LYS A 92 14.61 16.16 40.78
N ASN A 93 15.62 16.63 40.04
CA ASN A 93 16.99 16.07 40.11
C ASN A 93 17.92 16.75 41.13
N GLU A 94 17.52 17.88 41.72
CA GLU A 94 18.36 18.60 42.68
C GLU A 94 18.18 18.14 44.16
N GLY A 95 17.40 17.09 44.37
CA GLY A 95 16.99 16.66 45.74
C GLY A 95 17.34 15.23 46.16
N ASN A 96 18.32 14.53 45.58
CA ASN A 96 18.83 13.31 46.25
C ASN A 96 20.17 12.80 45.64
N PRO A 97 21.30 12.91 46.34
CA PRO A 97 22.55 12.22 45.97
C PRO A 97 22.63 10.91 46.75
N LEU A 98 22.34 9.77 46.10
CA LEU A 98 22.79 8.41 46.42
C LEU A 98 21.73 7.37 46.01
N GLY A 99 21.98 6.65 44.93
CA GLY A 99 21.16 5.51 44.56
C GLY A 99 21.37 5.06 43.10
N GLY A 100 21.90 3.89 42.95
CA GLY A 100 22.50 3.34 41.75
C GLY A 100 21.53 3.07 40.57
N ASN A 101 22.14 2.72 39.47
CA ASN A 101 21.70 2.51 38.06
C ASN A 101 20.46 1.62 37.79
N ASN A 102 19.66 1.25 38.78
CA ASN A 102 18.46 0.42 38.63
C ASN A 102 17.15 1.21 38.50
N ASP A 103 17.16 2.51 38.82
CA ASP A 103 15.92 3.29 38.88
C ASP A 103 15.45 3.79 37.50
N GLN A 104 16.36 3.99 36.55
CA GLN A 104 15.95 4.44 35.20
C GLN A 104 15.20 3.35 34.41
N GLN A 105 15.56 2.08 34.55
CA GLN A 105 14.81 0.98 33.94
C GLN A 105 13.46 0.76 34.61
N ASN A 106 13.38 0.96 35.94
CA ASN A 106 12.13 0.86 36.68
C ASN A 106 11.16 2.04 36.39
N ILE A 107 11.67 3.24 36.10
CA ILE A 107 10.85 4.40 35.76
C ILE A 107 10.28 4.23 34.34
N MET A 108 11.06 3.72 33.39
CA MET A 108 10.53 3.37 32.05
C MET A 108 9.50 2.24 32.13
N GLN A 109 9.74 1.17 32.88
CA GLN A 109 8.75 0.11 33.06
C GLN A 109 7.48 0.59 33.79
N ARG A 110 7.57 1.50 34.77
CA ARG A 110 6.39 2.05 35.46
C ARG A 110 5.58 3.01 34.57
N GLN A 111 6.17 3.73 33.64
CA GLN A 111 5.43 4.55 32.68
C GLN A 111 4.64 3.69 31.67
N TYR A 112 5.10 2.48 31.34
CA TYR A 112 4.34 1.54 30.50
C TYR A 112 3.19 0.83 31.25
N LEU A 113 3.22 0.78 32.60
CA LEU A 113 2.24 0.04 33.40
C LEU A 113 1.06 0.90 33.89
N THR A 114 1.06 2.21 33.66
CA THR A 114 -0.05 3.09 34.12
C THR A 114 -1.00 3.54 33.01
N PHE A 115 -0.80 3.11 31.77
CA PHE A 115 -1.82 3.24 30.76
C PHE A 115 -2.88 2.14 30.98
N LYS A 116 -3.82 2.36 31.90
CA LYS A 116 -5.09 1.63 31.85
C LYS A 116 -5.67 1.93 30.46
N PRO A 117 -5.85 0.93 29.58
CA PRO A 117 -6.56 1.17 28.35
C PRO A 117 -7.92 1.69 28.77
N GLN A 118 -8.22 2.96 28.52
CA GLN A 118 -9.60 3.40 28.50
C GLN A 118 -10.29 2.45 27.54
N THR A 119 -11.25 1.71 28.04
CA THR A 119 -12.10 0.87 27.20
C THR A 119 -12.89 1.86 26.35
N LEU A 120 -12.32 2.24 25.21
CA LEU A 120 -13.00 3.08 24.23
C LEU A 120 -14.24 2.28 23.81
N ILE A 121 -15.40 2.78 24.17
CA ILE A 121 -16.66 2.20 23.68
C ILE A 121 -16.68 2.52 22.19
N TYR A 122 -16.54 1.49 21.38
CA TYR A 122 -16.60 1.59 19.93
C TYR A 122 -18.05 1.35 19.47
N HIS A 123 -18.58 2.24 18.63
CA HIS A 123 -19.89 2.11 18.03
C HIS A 123 -19.78 1.56 16.61
N ASP A 124 -20.64 0.59 16.28
CA ASP A 124 -20.68 0.03 14.92
C ASP A 124 -21.02 1.10 13.89
N PRO A 125 -20.43 1.01 12.69
CA PRO A 125 -20.76 1.90 11.59
C PRO A 125 -22.25 1.85 11.25
N VAL A 126 -22.83 3.01 10.93
CA VAL A 126 -24.23 3.14 10.58
C VAL A 126 -24.38 3.72 9.18
N LEU A 127 -25.10 3.02 8.31
CA LEU A 127 -25.48 3.54 7.00
C LEU A 127 -26.68 4.49 7.14
N ARG A 128 -26.54 5.73 6.63
CA ARG A 128 -27.61 6.74 6.59
C ARG A 128 -27.81 7.22 5.15
N PRO A 129 -28.63 6.53 4.37
CA PRO A 129 -28.83 6.86 2.94
C PRO A 129 -29.17 8.32 2.72
N GLY A 130 -28.47 8.99 1.80
CA GLY A 130 -28.67 10.40 1.48
C GLY A 130 -28.01 11.40 2.45
N ILE A 131 -27.41 10.94 3.54
CA ILE A 131 -26.66 11.80 4.48
C ILE A 131 -25.18 11.46 4.34
N LEU A 132 -24.38 12.43 3.87
CA LEU A 132 -22.94 12.25 3.67
C LEU A 132 -22.25 11.82 4.97
N GLY A 133 -21.42 10.80 4.87
CA GLY A 133 -20.69 10.22 6.00
C GLY A 133 -19.77 11.23 6.70
N ASN A 134 -19.56 11.04 7.99
CA ASN A 134 -18.79 11.98 8.81
C ASN A 134 -17.29 12.04 8.50
N PHE A 135 -16.76 11.07 7.74
CA PHE A 135 -15.40 11.04 7.25
C PHE A 135 -15.28 11.43 5.76
N GLU A 136 -16.39 11.67 5.10
CA GLU A 136 -16.36 12.12 3.71
C GLU A 136 -15.93 13.60 3.64
N PRO A 137 -15.13 13.98 2.62
CA PRO A 137 -14.78 15.37 2.42
C PRO A 137 -16.04 16.18 2.08
N LYS A 138 -16.16 17.38 2.66
CA LYS A 138 -17.27 18.31 2.38
C LYS A 138 -17.10 19.00 1.04
N GLU A 139 -15.87 19.17 0.61
CA GLU A 139 -15.50 19.79 -0.65
C GLU A 139 -14.78 18.77 -1.54
N PRO A 140 -14.87 18.90 -2.87
CA PRO A 140 -14.10 18.08 -3.78
C PRO A 140 -12.59 18.16 -3.48
N GLU A 141 -11.87 17.06 -3.71
CA GLU A 141 -10.43 17.06 -3.54
C GLU A 141 -9.78 18.09 -4.48
N PRO A 142 -8.95 19.01 -3.96
CA PRO A 142 -8.29 19.98 -4.81
C PRO A 142 -7.31 19.27 -5.76
N HIS A 143 -7.28 19.73 -7.01
CA HIS A 143 -6.30 19.27 -7.99
C HIS A 143 -4.89 19.67 -7.54
N GLY A 144 -3.90 18.80 -7.77
CA GLY A 144 -2.50 19.14 -7.56
C GLY A 144 -2.05 20.23 -8.51
N VAL A 145 -2.49 20.14 -9.78
CA VAL A 145 -2.34 21.17 -10.81
C VAL A 145 -3.65 21.21 -11.60
N VAL A 146 -4.37 22.33 -11.56
CA VAL A 146 -5.65 22.47 -12.28
C VAL A 146 -5.45 22.23 -13.78
N GLY A 147 -6.16 21.24 -14.32
CA GLY A 147 -6.02 20.81 -15.72
C GLY A 147 -4.67 20.13 -16.03
N GLY A 148 -3.89 19.78 -15.01
CA GLY A 148 -2.59 19.13 -15.14
C GLY A 148 -2.68 17.65 -15.56
N PRO A 149 -1.51 17.08 -15.91
CA PRO A 149 -1.39 15.68 -16.27
C PRO A 149 -1.92 14.76 -15.17
N GLY A 150 -2.73 13.76 -15.56
CA GLY A 150 -3.17 12.70 -14.65
C GLY A 150 -4.13 13.13 -13.54
N GLU A 151 -4.62 14.37 -13.52
CA GLU A 151 -5.64 14.81 -12.55
C GLU A 151 -6.94 14.02 -12.73
N GLU A 152 -7.65 13.80 -11.61
CA GLU A 152 -8.83 12.93 -11.54
C GLU A 152 -8.53 11.50 -12.02
N ALA A 153 -7.28 11.07 -11.90
CA ALA A 153 -6.79 9.78 -12.41
C ALA A 153 -7.05 9.54 -13.90
N LYS A 154 -7.14 10.60 -14.70
CA LYS A 154 -7.29 10.51 -16.15
C LYS A 154 -5.98 10.04 -16.80
N PRO A 155 -6.06 9.28 -17.92
CA PRO A 155 -4.86 8.80 -18.61
C PRO A 155 -4.01 9.96 -19.10
N TYR A 156 -2.69 9.86 -18.91
CA TYR A 156 -1.72 10.80 -19.44
C TYR A 156 -0.78 10.12 -20.45
N VAL A 157 -1.10 10.28 -21.71
CA VAL A 157 -0.38 9.66 -22.82
C VAL A 157 0.64 10.63 -23.41
N LEU A 158 1.90 10.21 -23.46
CA LEU A 158 2.98 10.99 -24.04
C LEU A 158 3.11 10.75 -25.55
N GLY A 159 3.65 11.74 -26.25
CA GLY A 159 3.87 11.67 -27.68
C GLY A 159 4.95 10.66 -28.10
N PRO A 160 5.08 10.37 -29.41
CA PRO A 160 6.02 9.38 -29.92
C PRO A 160 7.49 9.74 -29.70
N GLU A 161 7.80 11.01 -29.48
CA GLU A 161 9.14 11.51 -29.15
C GLU A 161 9.70 10.96 -27.83
N TYR A 162 8.83 10.52 -26.91
CA TYR A 162 9.22 9.92 -25.63
C TYR A 162 9.37 8.39 -25.69
N LYS A 163 9.12 7.75 -26.83
CA LYS A 163 9.02 6.28 -26.95
C LYS A 163 10.23 5.54 -26.38
N GLU A 164 11.44 5.97 -26.70
CA GLU A 164 12.67 5.32 -26.22
C GLU A 164 12.83 5.50 -24.70
N SER A 165 12.60 6.71 -24.20
CA SER A 165 12.67 7.00 -22.75
C SER A 165 11.61 6.23 -21.96
N ILE A 166 10.40 6.08 -22.49
CA ILE A 166 9.33 5.28 -21.89
C ILE A 166 9.75 3.82 -21.82
N GLN A 167 10.27 3.24 -22.91
CA GLN A 167 10.71 1.84 -22.95
C GLN A 167 11.86 1.59 -21.96
N ALA A 168 12.80 2.52 -21.86
CA ALA A 168 13.90 2.44 -20.89
C ALA A 168 13.36 2.47 -19.46
N SER A 169 12.43 3.38 -19.14
CA SER A 169 11.85 3.50 -17.81
C SER A 169 11.01 2.28 -17.40
N ILE A 170 10.20 1.74 -18.31
CA ILE A 170 9.43 0.51 -18.07
C ILE A 170 10.37 -0.68 -17.80
N LYS A 171 11.46 -0.79 -18.57
CA LYS A 171 12.46 -1.84 -18.35
C LYS A 171 13.15 -1.72 -16.99
N GLU A 172 13.37 -0.49 -16.51
CA GLU A 172 14.09 -0.23 -15.26
C GLU A 172 13.19 -0.32 -14.04
N PHE A 173 11.99 0.27 -14.09
CA PHE A 173 11.10 0.44 -12.94
C PHE A 173 9.80 -0.39 -13.01
N GLY A 174 9.48 -0.97 -14.17
CA GLY A 174 8.20 -1.63 -14.40
C GLY A 174 7.06 -0.70 -14.83
N PHE A 175 7.30 0.64 -14.84
CA PHE A 175 6.28 1.67 -15.18
C PHE A 175 6.88 2.76 -16.05
N ASN A 176 6.00 3.55 -16.68
CA ASN A 176 6.35 4.76 -17.43
C ASN A 176 6.71 5.90 -16.46
N MET A 177 7.94 5.93 -15.98
CA MET A 177 8.40 6.98 -15.07
C MET A 177 8.46 8.37 -15.72
N VAL A 178 8.58 8.43 -17.07
CA VAL A 178 8.56 9.71 -17.79
C VAL A 178 7.20 10.40 -17.60
N ALA A 179 6.10 9.66 -17.75
CA ALA A 179 4.77 10.18 -17.48
C ALA A 179 4.57 10.47 -15.97
N SER A 180 5.04 9.55 -15.11
CA SER A 180 4.93 9.70 -13.66
C SER A 180 5.55 10.99 -13.14
N ASP A 181 6.74 11.35 -13.64
CA ASP A 181 7.47 12.54 -13.18
C ASP A 181 6.83 13.86 -13.66
N MET A 182 5.98 13.80 -14.69
CA MET A 182 5.18 14.95 -15.16
C MET A 182 3.85 15.12 -14.40
N ILE A 183 3.38 14.05 -13.76
CA ILE A 183 2.14 14.05 -12.97
C ILE A 183 2.42 14.60 -11.57
N SER A 184 1.54 15.46 -11.06
CA SER A 184 1.66 16.02 -9.71
C SER A 184 1.74 14.91 -8.64
N LEU A 185 2.60 15.13 -7.63
CA LEU A 185 2.65 14.28 -6.44
C LEU A 185 1.36 14.34 -5.60
N ASP A 186 0.62 15.46 -5.73
CA ASP A 186 -0.65 15.72 -5.04
C ASP A 186 -1.86 15.64 -5.98
N ARG A 187 -1.75 14.89 -7.09
CA ARG A 187 -2.86 14.77 -8.03
C ARG A 187 -4.15 14.34 -7.34
N SER A 188 -5.27 14.82 -7.81
CA SER A 188 -6.59 14.29 -7.44
C SER A 188 -6.80 12.93 -8.08
N VAL A 189 -7.60 12.08 -7.43
CA VAL A 189 -8.03 10.79 -7.96
C VAL A 189 -9.55 10.73 -7.99
N ASN A 190 -10.09 9.99 -8.96
CA ASN A 190 -11.52 9.74 -9.03
C ASN A 190 -11.98 8.81 -7.90
N ASP A 191 -13.22 9.00 -7.45
CA ASP A 191 -13.85 8.12 -6.47
C ASP A 191 -14.55 6.96 -7.17
N LEU A 192 -13.91 5.78 -7.16
CA LEU A 192 -14.44 4.55 -7.78
C LEU A 192 -15.28 3.71 -6.82
N ARG A 193 -15.49 4.17 -5.59
CA ARG A 193 -16.31 3.46 -4.61
C ARG A 193 -17.77 3.43 -5.06
N GLN A 194 -18.50 2.40 -4.59
CA GLN A 194 -19.94 2.38 -4.75
C GLN A 194 -20.58 3.57 -4.04
N GLU A 195 -21.62 4.14 -4.63
CA GLU A 195 -22.30 5.33 -4.11
C GLU A 195 -22.73 5.18 -2.63
N GLU A 196 -23.19 4.00 -2.24
CA GLU A 196 -23.58 3.69 -0.85
C GLU A 196 -22.42 3.87 0.14
N CYS A 197 -21.16 3.72 -0.27
CA CYS A 197 -19.98 3.92 0.59
C CYS A 197 -19.88 5.33 1.15
N LYS A 198 -20.43 6.33 0.45
CA LYS A 198 -20.42 7.73 0.85
C LYS A 198 -21.34 8.05 2.04
N TYR A 199 -22.26 7.14 2.38
CA TYR A 199 -23.28 7.35 3.40
C TYR A 199 -23.02 6.61 4.71
N TRP A 200 -21.88 5.93 4.84
CA TRP A 200 -21.47 5.29 6.08
C TRP A 200 -20.91 6.29 7.09
N HIS A 201 -21.43 6.22 8.31
CA HIS A 201 -20.95 6.99 9.46
C HIS A 201 -20.18 6.07 10.39
N TYR A 202 -18.96 6.45 10.70
CA TYR A 202 -18.04 5.68 11.55
C TYR A 202 -17.86 6.36 12.90
N ASP A 203 -17.50 5.58 13.93
CA ASP A 203 -17.10 6.12 15.22
C ASP A 203 -15.85 7.00 15.05
N GLU A 204 -15.82 8.13 15.76
CA GLU A 204 -14.64 9.00 15.77
C GLU A 204 -13.49 8.49 16.65
N ASN A 205 -13.74 7.47 17.47
CA ASN A 205 -12.75 6.81 18.31
C ASN A 205 -12.02 5.68 17.57
N LEU A 206 -11.58 5.96 16.34
CA LEU A 206 -10.77 5.01 15.57
C LEU A 206 -9.34 4.93 16.13
N LEU A 207 -8.74 3.74 15.97
CA LEU A 207 -7.36 3.51 16.33
C LEU A 207 -6.41 4.31 15.45
N THR A 208 -5.26 4.70 15.99
CA THR A 208 -4.18 5.32 15.24
C THR A 208 -3.35 4.27 14.50
N SER A 209 -2.70 4.65 13.41
CA SER A 209 -1.90 3.71 12.61
C SER A 209 -0.49 4.20 12.29
N SER A 210 0.40 3.23 12.17
CA SER A 210 1.70 3.36 11.50
C SER A 210 1.58 2.75 10.10
N VAL A 211 1.88 3.53 9.08
CA VAL A 211 1.89 3.06 7.68
C VAL A 211 3.30 2.64 7.30
N VAL A 212 3.47 1.37 6.92
CA VAL A 212 4.76 0.78 6.52
C VAL A 212 4.81 0.65 5.00
N ILE A 213 5.81 1.27 4.38
CA ILE A 213 6.05 1.24 2.94
C ILE A 213 7.45 0.67 2.71
N VAL A 214 7.53 -0.47 2.04
CA VAL A 214 8.80 -1.12 1.68
C VAL A 214 9.10 -0.84 0.22
N PHE A 215 10.34 -0.46 -0.08
CA PHE A 215 10.76 -0.20 -1.45
C PHE A 215 12.18 -0.70 -1.73
N HIS A 216 12.46 -0.99 -3.00
CA HIS A 216 13.78 -1.30 -3.53
C HIS A 216 13.90 -0.74 -4.93
N ASN A 217 14.83 0.20 -5.13
CA ASN A 217 15.07 0.84 -6.43
C ASN A 217 13.80 1.43 -7.09
N GLU A 218 12.86 1.91 -6.28
CA GLU A 218 11.58 2.46 -6.72
C GLU A 218 11.76 3.79 -7.46
N GLY A 219 10.82 4.13 -8.33
CA GLY A 219 10.75 5.43 -8.98
C GLY A 219 10.47 6.55 -7.97
N TRP A 220 11.07 7.73 -8.19
CA TRP A 220 10.92 8.85 -7.27
C TRP A 220 9.47 9.31 -7.12
N SER A 221 8.82 9.62 -8.23
CA SER A 221 7.46 10.18 -8.20
C SER A 221 6.41 9.17 -7.77
N THR A 222 6.58 7.89 -8.08
CA THR A 222 5.69 6.82 -7.61
C THR A 222 5.76 6.67 -6.10
N LEU A 223 6.98 6.57 -5.52
CA LEU A 223 7.17 6.47 -4.08
C LEU A 223 6.64 7.72 -3.36
N MET A 224 6.98 8.91 -3.85
CA MET A 224 6.54 10.14 -3.21
C MET A 224 5.03 10.34 -3.33
N ARG A 225 4.41 9.99 -4.45
CA ARG A 225 2.95 10.07 -4.61
C ARG A 225 2.23 9.13 -3.63
N THR A 226 2.81 7.95 -3.36
CA THR A 226 2.30 7.07 -2.30
C THR A 226 2.32 7.78 -0.95
N VAL A 227 3.44 8.37 -0.55
CA VAL A 227 3.57 9.07 0.73
C VAL A 227 2.63 10.28 0.79
N HIS A 228 2.59 11.12 -0.27
CA HIS A 228 1.71 12.29 -0.35
C HIS A 228 0.24 11.90 -0.22
N SER A 229 -0.20 10.85 -0.93
CA SER A 229 -1.59 10.38 -0.86
C SER A 229 -1.98 9.98 0.56
N VAL A 230 -1.09 9.28 1.28
CA VAL A 230 -1.34 8.87 2.67
C VAL A 230 -1.41 10.08 3.59
N VAL A 231 -0.46 11.02 3.48
CA VAL A 231 -0.43 12.23 4.31
C VAL A 231 -1.67 13.10 4.07
N LYS A 232 -2.05 13.29 2.80
CA LYS A 232 -3.17 14.14 2.38
C LYS A 232 -4.54 13.56 2.74
N ARG A 233 -4.73 12.25 2.53
CA ARG A 233 -6.05 11.60 2.62
C ARG A 233 -6.30 10.84 3.91
N THR A 234 -5.34 10.87 4.85
CA THR A 234 -5.54 10.32 6.20
C THR A 234 -5.74 11.44 7.21
N PRO A 235 -6.85 11.46 7.99
CA PRO A 235 -7.03 12.49 8.99
C PRO A 235 -5.87 12.49 9.99
N ARG A 236 -5.24 13.65 10.20
CA ARG A 236 -3.97 13.79 10.94
C ARG A 236 -3.99 13.17 12.34
N LYS A 237 -5.15 13.22 13.01
CA LYS A 237 -5.33 12.64 14.37
C LYS A 237 -5.13 11.12 14.42
N TYR A 238 -5.23 10.41 13.27
CA TYR A 238 -5.10 8.96 13.23
C TYR A 238 -3.79 8.48 12.60
N LEU A 239 -3.10 9.34 11.84
CA LEU A 239 -1.81 8.99 11.23
C LEU A 239 -0.69 9.25 12.24
N ALA A 240 -0.21 8.19 12.90
CA ALA A 240 0.84 8.31 13.90
C ALA A 240 2.22 8.49 13.27
N GLU A 241 2.52 7.71 12.22
CA GLU A 241 3.78 7.77 11.47
C GLU A 241 3.67 7.05 10.14
N ILE A 242 4.58 7.39 9.21
CA ILE A 242 4.88 6.61 8.00
C ILE A 242 6.32 6.11 8.12
N VAL A 243 6.51 4.81 7.98
CA VAL A 243 7.79 4.12 8.11
C VAL A 243 8.21 3.60 6.73
N LEU A 244 9.19 4.26 6.13
CA LEU A 244 9.80 3.86 4.88
C LEU A 244 10.92 2.86 5.15
N ILE A 245 10.89 1.70 4.50
CA ILE A 245 11.95 0.68 4.60
C ILE A 245 12.62 0.57 3.23
N ASP A 246 13.83 1.09 3.15
CA ASP A 246 14.71 0.92 1.98
C ASP A 246 15.39 -0.44 2.03
N ASP A 247 14.93 -1.37 1.22
CA ASP A 247 15.47 -2.70 1.16
C ASP A 247 16.69 -2.77 0.23
N PHE A 248 17.75 -2.03 0.62
CA PHE A 248 19.05 -2.00 -0.06
C PHE A 248 18.99 -1.40 -1.48
N SER A 249 18.32 -0.24 -1.66
CA SER A 249 18.33 0.48 -2.94
C SER A 249 19.71 1.04 -3.26
N ASN A 250 20.05 1.13 -4.56
CA ASN A 250 21.28 1.74 -5.03
C ASN A 250 21.08 3.01 -5.88
N LYS A 251 19.82 3.41 -6.12
CA LYS A 251 19.46 4.60 -6.89
C LYS A 251 19.79 5.88 -6.10
N ALA A 252 20.45 6.83 -6.73
CA ALA A 252 20.90 8.07 -6.09
C ALA A 252 19.74 8.91 -5.53
N HIS A 253 18.60 8.97 -6.25
CA HIS A 253 17.43 9.73 -5.81
C HIS A 253 16.77 9.18 -4.54
N LEU A 254 17.04 7.91 -4.17
CA LEU A 254 16.54 7.29 -2.94
C LEU A 254 17.49 7.43 -1.75
N LYS A 255 18.59 8.17 -1.88
CA LYS A 255 19.59 8.40 -0.84
C LYS A 255 19.35 9.76 -0.16
N GLU A 256 20.32 10.64 -0.18
CA GLU A 256 20.29 11.94 0.48
C GLU A 256 19.07 12.79 0.07
N ARG A 257 18.73 12.81 -1.22
CA ARG A 257 17.54 13.52 -1.73
C ARG A 257 16.27 13.09 -1.00
N LEU A 258 16.08 11.78 -0.75
CA LEU A 258 14.91 11.28 -0.04
C LEU A 258 14.94 11.68 1.43
N GLU A 259 16.10 11.60 2.08
CA GLU A 259 16.27 12.00 3.48
C GLU A 259 15.98 13.49 3.69
N ASP A 260 16.41 14.33 2.76
CA ASP A 260 16.11 15.76 2.80
C ASP A 260 14.63 16.04 2.53
N TYR A 261 14.07 15.36 1.55
CA TYR A 261 12.67 15.57 1.16
C TYR A 261 11.69 15.25 2.30
N ILE A 262 11.90 14.17 3.03
CA ILE A 262 10.99 13.75 4.10
C ILE A 262 11.02 14.68 5.33
N LYS A 263 12.02 15.55 5.47
CA LYS A 263 12.12 16.54 6.56
C LYS A 263 10.93 17.51 6.60
N GLN A 264 10.28 17.77 5.46
CA GLN A 264 9.10 18.63 5.39
C GLN A 264 7.93 18.16 6.27
N TRP A 265 7.87 16.87 6.61
CA TRP A 265 6.82 16.31 7.46
C TRP A 265 7.20 16.24 8.95
N ASN A 266 8.26 16.94 9.38
CA ASN A 266 8.63 17.11 10.79
C ASN A 266 8.66 15.79 11.59
N GLY A 267 9.22 14.74 11.02
CA GLY A 267 9.36 13.42 11.67
C GLY A 267 8.13 12.51 11.60
N LEU A 268 7.05 12.93 10.93
CA LEU A 268 5.93 12.03 10.61
C LEU A 268 6.36 10.90 9.69
N VAL A 269 7.22 11.19 8.71
CA VAL A 269 7.80 10.22 7.79
C VAL A 269 9.22 9.92 8.24
N LYS A 270 9.51 8.63 8.40
CA LYS A 270 10.82 8.12 8.84
C LYS A 270 11.34 7.13 7.84
N ILE A 271 12.65 7.08 7.64
CA ILE A 271 13.31 6.11 6.77
C ILE A 271 14.26 5.23 7.56
N PHE A 272 14.24 3.94 7.26
CA PHE A 272 15.20 2.96 7.75
C PHE A 272 15.75 2.18 6.56
N ARG A 273 17.04 1.86 6.59
CA ARG A 273 17.73 1.20 5.49
C ARG A 273 18.25 -0.16 5.93
N ASN A 274 18.00 -1.18 5.11
CA ASN A 274 18.59 -2.49 5.30
C ASN A 274 20.04 -2.49 4.79
N GLU A 275 20.91 -3.22 5.46
CA GLU A 275 22.33 -3.34 5.10
C GLU A 275 22.56 -4.27 3.89
N ARG A 276 21.55 -5.07 3.55
CA ARG A 276 21.52 -5.98 2.40
C ARG A 276 20.10 -6.14 1.90
N ARG A 277 19.95 -6.76 0.73
CA ARG A 277 18.63 -7.14 0.19
C ARG A 277 18.00 -8.24 1.04
N GLU A 278 16.98 -7.92 1.81
CA GLU A 278 16.27 -8.87 2.69
C GLU A 278 15.07 -9.53 2.01
N GLY A 279 14.52 -8.90 0.99
CA GLY A 279 13.29 -9.31 0.32
C GLY A 279 12.03 -8.84 1.04
N LEU A 280 10.88 -8.92 0.34
CA LEU A 280 9.64 -8.27 0.74
C LEU A 280 9.13 -8.73 2.12
N ILE A 281 9.15 -10.04 2.38
CA ILE A 281 8.62 -10.62 3.64
C ILE A 281 9.43 -10.11 4.84
N GLN A 282 10.76 -10.22 4.77
CA GLN A 282 11.64 -9.79 5.85
C GLN A 282 11.61 -8.28 6.01
N ALA A 283 11.63 -7.51 4.92
CA ALA A 283 11.58 -6.06 4.96
C ALA A 283 10.27 -5.55 5.57
N ARG A 284 9.12 -6.18 5.28
CA ARG A 284 7.84 -5.88 5.96
C ARG A 284 7.91 -6.20 7.46
N SER A 285 8.54 -7.31 7.85
CA SER A 285 8.75 -7.67 9.26
C SER A 285 9.63 -6.66 9.99
N ILE A 286 10.71 -6.18 9.35
CA ILE A 286 11.55 -5.10 9.85
C ILE A 286 10.73 -3.81 10.01
N GLY A 287 9.91 -3.48 9.01
CA GLY A 287 9.00 -2.34 9.07
C GLY A 287 8.07 -2.38 10.28
N ALA A 288 7.47 -3.54 10.57
CA ALA A 288 6.66 -3.73 11.76
C ALA A 288 7.44 -3.48 13.05
N GLN A 289 8.71 -3.94 13.10
CA GLN A 289 9.59 -3.71 14.26
C GLN A 289 9.99 -2.24 14.42
N LYS A 290 10.08 -1.47 13.33
CA LYS A 290 10.41 -0.04 13.35
C LYS A 290 9.21 0.85 13.63
N ALA A 291 8.02 0.44 13.28
CA ALA A 291 6.77 1.13 13.57
C ALA A 291 6.43 1.04 15.07
N LYS A 292 6.38 2.19 15.76
CA LYS A 292 6.26 2.23 17.25
C LYS A 292 5.12 3.09 17.76
N LEU A 293 4.54 3.95 16.93
CA LEU A 293 3.62 4.99 17.38
C LEU A 293 2.15 4.65 17.14
N GLY A 294 1.85 3.92 16.07
CA GLY A 294 0.48 3.52 15.74
C GLY A 294 0.00 2.29 16.51
N GLN A 295 -1.28 2.20 16.71
CA GLN A 295 -1.97 1.05 17.32
C GLN A 295 -2.30 -0.05 16.30
N VAL A 296 -2.29 0.29 15.01
CA VAL A 296 -2.54 -0.59 13.87
C VAL A 296 -1.39 -0.43 12.87
N LEU A 297 -0.93 -1.54 12.30
CA LEU A 297 0.01 -1.54 11.19
C LEU A 297 -0.76 -1.59 9.87
N ILE A 298 -0.44 -0.68 8.97
CA ILE A 298 -0.94 -0.68 7.60
C ILE A 298 0.25 -0.88 6.66
N TYR A 299 0.18 -1.87 5.78
CA TYR A 299 1.20 -2.11 4.77
C TYR A 299 0.70 -1.62 3.41
N LEU A 300 1.50 -0.79 2.77
CA LEU A 300 1.29 -0.34 1.39
C LEU A 300 2.52 -0.69 0.55
N ASP A 301 2.29 -1.02 -0.71
CA ASP A 301 3.37 -1.06 -1.70
C ASP A 301 3.84 0.37 -2.03
N ALA A 302 5.02 0.50 -2.62
CA ALA A 302 5.68 1.79 -2.80
C ALA A 302 5.14 2.62 -3.99
N HIS A 303 4.15 2.11 -4.70
CA HIS A 303 3.52 2.69 -5.89
C HIS A 303 2.00 2.68 -5.79
N CYS A 304 1.46 2.98 -4.60
CA CYS A 304 0.03 3.06 -4.31
C CYS A 304 -0.43 4.52 -4.23
N GLU A 305 -1.72 4.74 -4.46
CA GLU A 305 -2.40 5.99 -4.15
C GLU A 305 -3.67 5.65 -3.35
N VAL A 306 -3.73 6.08 -2.08
CA VAL A 306 -4.92 5.81 -1.27
C VAL A 306 -6.07 6.69 -1.71
N ALA A 307 -7.30 6.15 -1.72
CA ALA A 307 -8.50 6.85 -2.14
C ALA A 307 -9.04 7.78 -1.04
N VAL A 308 -10.03 8.58 -1.42
CA VAL A 308 -10.81 9.39 -0.47
C VAL A 308 -11.45 8.49 0.59
N ASN A 309 -11.42 8.91 1.84
CA ASN A 309 -11.97 8.18 2.99
C ASN A 309 -11.58 6.69 3.05
N TRP A 310 -10.35 6.36 2.65
CA TRP A 310 -9.84 5.00 2.69
C TRP A 310 -9.66 4.47 4.11
N TYR A 311 -9.39 5.35 5.07
CA TYR A 311 -8.96 5.01 6.41
C TYR A 311 -10.09 4.45 7.29
N ALA A 312 -11.19 5.18 7.42
CA ALA A 312 -12.26 4.85 8.34
C ALA A 312 -12.87 3.45 8.11
N PRO A 313 -13.23 3.05 6.87
CA PRO A 313 -13.80 1.73 6.62
C PRO A 313 -12.85 0.57 6.93
N LEU A 314 -11.54 0.76 6.81
CA LEU A 314 -10.54 -0.27 7.10
C LEU A 314 -10.22 -0.38 8.59
N ILE A 315 -10.19 0.73 9.31
CA ILE A 315 -9.84 0.75 10.72
C ILE A 315 -11.04 0.47 11.64
N ALA A 316 -12.24 0.77 11.20
CA ALA A 316 -13.46 0.53 11.97
C ALA A 316 -13.61 -0.94 12.44
N PRO A 317 -13.50 -1.96 11.57
CA PRO A 317 -13.59 -3.36 12.01
C PRO A 317 -12.45 -3.77 12.94
N ILE A 318 -11.23 -3.22 12.77
CA ILE A 318 -10.09 -3.46 13.65
C ILE A 318 -10.31 -2.78 15.02
N SER A 319 -10.92 -1.60 15.04
CA SER A 319 -11.24 -0.90 16.28
C SER A 319 -12.27 -1.66 17.11
N LYS A 320 -13.20 -2.37 16.45
CA LYS A 320 -14.17 -3.24 17.07
C LYS A 320 -13.56 -4.54 17.59
N ASP A 321 -12.73 -5.19 16.76
CA ASP A 321 -12.08 -6.46 17.08
C ASP A 321 -10.62 -6.43 16.65
N ARG A 322 -9.72 -6.39 17.64
CA ARG A 322 -8.27 -6.30 17.45
C ARG A 322 -7.65 -7.52 16.77
N THR A 323 -8.37 -8.60 16.62
CA THR A 323 -7.94 -9.80 15.90
C THR A 323 -8.25 -9.72 14.40
N THR A 324 -8.94 -8.67 13.96
CA THR A 324 -9.30 -8.45 12.56
C THR A 324 -8.09 -8.03 11.74
N CYS A 325 -7.94 -8.65 10.57
CA CYS A 325 -7.07 -8.18 9.49
C CYS A 325 -7.96 -7.65 8.35
N ALA A 326 -7.95 -6.34 8.12
CA ALA A 326 -8.73 -5.72 7.07
C ALA A 326 -7.94 -5.69 5.75
N VAL A 327 -8.56 -6.14 4.67
CA VAL A 327 -8.00 -6.12 3.31
C VAL A 327 -8.96 -5.35 2.41
N PRO A 328 -8.53 -4.24 1.77
CA PRO A 328 -9.39 -3.48 0.87
C PRO A 328 -9.56 -4.16 -0.49
N LEU A 329 -10.55 -3.70 -1.23
CA LEU A 329 -10.53 -3.83 -2.68
C LEU A 329 -9.46 -2.87 -3.22
N ILE A 330 -8.58 -3.36 -4.09
CA ILE A 330 -7.47 -2.59 -4.65
C ILE A 330 -7.75 -2.34 -6.12
N ASP A 331 -7.94 -1.08 -6.50
CA ASP A 331 -8.10 -0.67 -7.88
C ASP A 331 -6.76 -0.68 -8.63
N TYR A 332 -6.81 -0.64 -9.94
CA TYR A 332 -5.63 -0.77 -10.80
C TYR A 332 -5.16 0.59 -11.29
N ILE A 333 -3.88 0.91 -11.06
CA ILE A 333 -3.20 2.05 -11.69
C ILE A 333 -2.46 1.52 -12.93
N ASP A 334 -2.82 2.01 -14.13
CA ASP A 334 -2.09 1.63 -15.34
C ASP A 334 -0.66 2.19 -15.33
N GLY A 335 0.31 1.29 -15.47
CA GLY A 335 1.73 1.66 -15.44
C GLY A 335 2.22 2.43 -16.67
N ASN A 336 1.41 2.55 -17.73
CA ASN A 336 1.78 3.28 -18.95
C ASN A 336 1.29 4.73 -18.94
N ASP A 337 0.04 4.97 -18.48
CA ASP A 337 -0.60 6.28 -18.57
C ASP A 337 -1.15 6.82 -17.24
N TYR A 338 -1.00 6.05 -16.15
CA TYR A 338 -1.41 6.40 -14.80
C TYR A 338 -2.92 6.64 -14.61
N SER A 339 -3.76 6.15 -15.53
CA SER A 339 -5.20 6.08 -15.28
C SER A 339 -5.49 5.11 -14.12
N ILE A 340 -6.57 5.37 -13.38
CA ILE A 340 -7.03 4.46 -12.32
C ILE A 340 -8.37 3.87 -12.74
N GLU A 341 -8.41 2.56 -12.80
CA GLU A 341 -9.58 1.78 -13.15
C GLU A 341 -10.03 0.87 -12.01
N PRO A 342 -11.35 0.60 -11.88
CA PRO A 342 -11.84 -0.31 -10.88
C PRO A 342 -11.28 -1.71 -11.10
N GLN A 343 -10.96 -2.40 -10.02
CA GLN A 343 -10.49 -3.77 -10.08
C GLN A 343 -11.52 -4.67 -10.78
N GLN A 344 -11.09 -5.29 -11.88
CA GLN A 344 -11.91 -6.23 -12.64
C GLN A 344 -11.84 -7.64 -12.04
N GLY A 345 -12.88 -8.43 -12.30
CA GLY A 345 -12.98 -9.83 -11.86
C GLY A 345 -13.65 -9.97 -10.47
N GLY A 346 -14.09 -11.16 -10.17
CA GLY A 346 -14.95 -11.48 -9.04
C GLY A 346 -16.39 -11.75 -9.49
N ASP A 347 -17.35 -11.41 -8.66
CA ASP A 347 -18.78 -11.46 -9.04
C ASP A 347 -19.16 -10.30 -9.97
N GLU A 348 -20.35 -10.36 -10.53
CA GLU A 348 -20.98 -9.25 -11.27
C GLU A 348 -20.99 -7.94 -10.48
N ASP A 349 -21.04 -8.04 -9.14
CA ASP A 349 -20.97 -6.90 -8.21
C ASP A 349 -19.52 -6.51 -7.84
N GLY A 350 -18.49 -7.17 -8.38
CA GLY A 350 -17.08 -6.93 -8.03
C GLY A 350 -16.64 -7.51 -6.69
N PHE A 351 -17.52 -8.15 -5.92
CA PHE A 351 -17.21 -8.69 -4.60
C PHE A 351 -16.60 -10.08 -4.66
N ALA A 352 -15.52 -10.29 -3.92
CA ALA A 352 -14.87 -11.57 -3.79
C ALA A 352 -14.14 -11.69 -2.46
N ARG A 353 -13.90 -12.91 -2.02
CA ARG A 353 -12.98 -13.21 -0.93
C ARG A 353 -11.61 -13.55 -1.48
N GLY A 354 -10.56 -13.12 -0.79
CA GLY A 354 -9.21 -13.64 -1.02
C GLY A 354 -9.10 -15.07 -0.50
N ALA A 355 -8.52 -15.96 -1.27
CA ALA A 355 -8.21 -17.33 -0.86
C ALA A 355 -6.93 -17.81 -1.54
N TRP A 356 -6.34 -18.85 -0.96
CA TRP A 356 -5.20 -19.54 -1.52
C TRP A 356 -5.66 -20.89 -2.07
N ASP A 357 -5.22 -21.25 -3.28
CA ASP A 357 -5.38 -22.60 -3.75
C ASP A 357 -4.30 -23.54 -3.19
N TRP A 358 -4.36 -24.80 -3.54
CA TRP A 358 -3.40 -25.81 -3.07
C TRP A 358 -1.96 -25.58 -3.55
N SER A 359 -1.78 -24.76 -4.60
CA SER A 359 -0.47 -24.34 -5.09
C SER A 359 0.03 -23.06 -4.42
N LEU A 360 -0.67 -22.58 -3.38
CA LEU A 360 -0.43 -21.31 -2.68
C LEU A 360 -0.53 -20.09 -3.60
N LEU A 361 -1.29 -20.19 -4.68
CA LEU A 361 -1.62 -19.04 -5.53
C LEU A 361 -2.85 -18.35 -4.96
N TRP A 362 -2.71 -17.03 -4.77
CA TRP A 362 -3.81 -16.20 -4.32
C TRP A 362 -4.88 -16.06 -5.41
N LYS A 363 -6.12 -16.25 -5.03
CA LYS A 363 -7.28 -16.17 -5.93
C LYS A 363 -8.40 -15.36 -5.29
N ARG A 364 -9.18 -14.72 -6.13
CA ARG A 364 -10.46 -14.13 -5.75
C ARG A 364 -11.57 -15.15 -5.96
N ILE A 365 -12.28 -15.47 -4.88
CA ILE A 365 -13.40 -16.43 -4.92
C ILE A 365 -14.69 -15.65 -4.78
N PRO A 366 -15.65 -15.80 -5.72
CA PRO A 366 -16.97 -15.21 -5.61
C PRO A 366 -17.67 -15.60 -4.31
N LEU A 367 -18.54 -14.73 -3.81
CA LEU A 367 -19.34 -15.03 -2.63
C LEU A 367 -20.47 -16.00 -2.98
N SER A 368 -20.70 -16.95 -2.11
CA SER A 368 -21.87 -17.82 -2.24
C SER A 368 -23.18 -17.05 -2.05
N HIS A 369 -24.27 -17.49 -2.69
CA HIS A 369 -25.60 -16.90 -2.50
C HIS A 369 -26.02 -16.83 -1.02
N LYS A 370 -25.61 -17.82 -0.21
CA LYS A 370 -25.87 -17.86 1.23
C LYS A 370 -25.13 -16.74 1.98
N GLU A 371 -23.94 -16.42 1.58
CA GLU A 371 -23.14 -15.33 2.18
C GLU A 371 -23.67 -13.97 1.75
N LYS A 372 -24.01 -13.81 0.46
CA LYS A 372 -24.66 -12.59 -0.04
C LYS A 372 -25.97 -12.31 0.69
N ALA A 373 -26.80 -13.34 0.92
CA ALA A 373 -28.08 -13.21 1.61
C ALA A 373 -27.98 -12.83 3.10
N LYS A 374 -26.82 -13.05 3.73
CA LYS A 374 -26.59 -12.62 5.14
C LYS A 374 -26.30 -11.14 5.29
N ARG A 375 -25.93 -10.46 4.21
CA ARG A 375 -25.57 -9.05 4.25
C ARG A 375 -26.82 -8.18 4.20
N LYS A 376 -26.87 -7.23 5.10
CA LYS A 376 -27.94 -6.23 5.12
C LYS A 376 -27.74 -5.16 4.04
N TYR A 377 -26.49 -4.79 3.78
CA TYR A 377 -26.10 -3.77 2.81
C TYR A 377 -25.02 -4.31 1.85
N LYS A 378 -25.02 -3.84 0.61
CA LYS A 378 -24.02 -4.28 -0.40
C LYS A 378 -22.59 -3.94 0.00
N THR A 379 -22.39 -2.83 0.68
CA THR A 379 -21.08 -2.28 1.05
C THR A 379 -20.62 -2.70 2.45
N GLU A 380 -21.34 -3.59 3.14
CA GLU A 380 -20.84 -4.16 4.40
C GLU A 380 -19.54 -4.95 4.18
N PRO A 381 -18.58 -4.83 5.13
CA PRO A 381 -17.37 -5.65 5.11
C PRO A 381 -17.71 -7.15 5.21
N TYR A 382 -16.91 -7.99 4.61
CA TYR A 382 -16.96 -9.44 4.82
C TYR A 382 -16.27 -9.81 6.12
N ARG A 383 -16.85 -10.78 6.83
CA ARG A 383 -16.26 -11.40 8.01
C ARG A 383 -16.04 -12.90 7.79
#